data_391203fc27fe42a5dc61b3275f74e416
#
_entry.id   391203fc27fe42a5dc61b3275f74e416
#
_cell.length_a   1.000
_cell.length_b   1.000
_cell.length_c   1.000
_cell.angle_alpha   90.00
_cell.angle_beta   90.00
_cell.angle_gamma   90.00
#
_symmetry.space_group_name_H-M   'P 1'
#
loop_
_entity.id
_entity.type
_entity.pdbx_description
1 polymer ?
#
loop_
_entity_poly.entity_id
_entity_poly.type
_entity_poly.pdbx_seq_one_letter_code
_entity_poly.pdbx_strand_id
1 'polypeptide(L)'
;MNPAVAEWVAKAEGDFVTAGRELRARKSPNYDAVCFHTQQCAEKYLKAILQENDKRIPKIHFLLELLGLILKFDGSYEFLKTDLEVLEDYSVRFRYPGHFAEKDEAQAAYAAARTVRKFSRQKLGLR
;
A
#
# COMPACT_ATOMS: atom_id res chain seq x y z
N MET A 1 4.31 20.55 4.29
CA MET A 1 3.63 19.55 3.43
C MET A 1 2.25 20.06 3.06
N ASN A 2 1.88 19.88 1.81
CA ASN A 2 0.53 20.21 1.33
C ASN A 2 -0.53 19.47 2.14
N PRO A 3 -1.62 20.12 2.58
CA PRO A 3 -2.67 19.45 3.35
C PRO A 3 -3.28 18.22 2.66
N ALA A 4 -3.40 18.23 1.34
CA ALA A 4 -3.92 17.09 0.60
C ALA A 4 -2.95 15.90 0.68
N VAL A 5 -1.66 16.14 0.59
CA VAL A 5 -0.64 15.10 0.75
C VAL A 5 -0.69 14.53 2.17
N ALA A 6 -0.76 15.42 3.17
CA ALA A 6 -0.84 15.01 4.57
C ALA A 6 -2.06 14.12 4.85
N GLU A 7 -3.19 14.41 4.21
CA GLU A 7 -4.40 13.60 4.36
C GLU A 7 -4.23 12.21 3.76
N TRP A 8 -3.65 12.10 2.55
CA TRP A 8 -3.35 10.80 1.97
C TRP A 8 -2.44 9.97 2.88
N VAL A 9 -1.38 10.61 3.40
CA VAL A 9 -0.44 9.93 4.32
C VAL A 9 -1.15 9.46 5.58
N ALA A 10 -2.00 10.30 6.18
CA ALA A 10 -2.73 9.93 7.39
C ALA A 10 -3.62 8.71 7.15
N LYS A 11 -4.31 8.66 6.01
CA LYS A 11 -5.15 7.52 5.67
C LYS A 11 -4.33 6.26 5.40
N ALA A 12 -3.20 6.40 4.71
CA ALA A 12 -2.28 5.29 4.49
C ALA A 12 -1.75 4.73 5.81
N GLU A 13 -1.38 5.60 6.75
CA GLU A 13 -0.90 5.17 8.07
C GLU A 13 -2.00 4.47 8.85
N GLY A 14 -3.25 4.92 8.74
CA GLY A 14 -4.38 4.25 9.35
C GLY A 14 -4.53 2.81 8.86
N ASP A 15 -4.41 2.59 7.56
CA ASP A 15 -4.45 1.25 7.00
C ASP A 15 -3.28 0.40 7.46
N PHE A 16 -2.08 0.99 7.54
CA PHE A 16 -0.90 0.26 7.99
C PHE A 16 -1.05 -0.20 9.45
N VAL A 17 -1.53 0.68 10.32
CA VAL A 17 -1.76 0.36 11.73
C VAL A 17 -2.80 -0.74 11.86
N THR A 18 -3.91 -0.65 11.11
CA THR A 18 -4.96 -1.66 11.14
C THR A 18 -4.44 -3.02 10.68
N ALA A 19 -3.66 -3.04 9.59
CA ALA A 19 -3.05 -4.28 9.11
C ALA A 19 -2.16 -4.92 10.17
N GLY A 20 -1.33 -4.11 10.84
CA GLY A 20 -0.43 -4.61 11.88
C GLY A 20 -1.17 -5.18 13.10
N ARG A 21 -2.26 -4.52 13.52
CA ARG A 21 -3.09 -5.01 14.62
C ARG A 21 -3.68 -6.37 14.29
N GLU A 22 -4.24 -6.50 13.09
CA GLU A 22 -4.87 -7.73 12.67
C GLU A 22 -3.85 -8.86 12.51
N LEU A 23 -2.67 -8.54 11.98
CA LEU A 23 -1.60 -9.52 11.82
C LEU A 23 -1.15 -10.09 13.19
N ARG A 24 -1.16 -9.24 14.22
CA ARG A 24 -0.73 -9.63 15.57
C ARG A 24 -1.86 -10.15 16.46
N ALA A 25 -3.08 -10.17 15.94
CA ALA A 25 -4.24 -10.63 16.73
C ALA A 25 -4.05 -12.08 17.16
N ARG A 26 -4.31 -12.36 18.44
CA ARG A 26 -4.15 -13.71 19.02
C ARG A 26 -5.38 -14.58 18.84
N LYS A 27 -6.55 -13.95 18.72
CA LYS A 27 -7.82 -14.67 18.54
C LYS A 27 -8.40 -14.34 17.19
N SER A 28 -8.65 -15.36 16.40
CA SER A 28 -9.33 -15.26 15.11
C SER A 28 -8.80 -14.12 14.22
N PRO A 29 -7.48 -14.09 13.97
CA PRO A 29 -6.94 -13.04 13.09
C PRO A 29 -7.57 -13.13 11.71
N ASN A 30 -7.86 -11.97 11.12
CA ASN A 30 -8.39 -11.90 9.77
C ASN A 30 -7.26 -11.56 8.80
N TYR A 31 -6.61 -12.58 8.25
CA TYR A 31 -5.48 -12.38 7.35
C TYR A 31 -5.89 -11.78 6.01
N ASP A 32 -7.13 -11.99 5.58
CA ASP A 32 -7.68 -11.31 4.40
C ASP A 32 -7.70 -9.80 4.62
N ALA A 33 -8.06 -9.36 5.83
CA ALA A 33 -8.05 -7.94 6.18
C ALA A 33 -6.63 -7.36 6.16
N VAL A 34 -5.63 -8.14 6.58
CA VAL A 34 -4.22 -7.71 6.46
C VAL A 34 -3.89 -7.44 5.01
N CYS A 35 -4.23 -8.35 4.11
CA CYS A 35 -3.96 -8.20 2.68
C CYS A 35 -4.71 -7.01 2.09
N PHE A 36 -5.94 -6.76 2.51
CA PHE A 36 -6.72 -5.61 2.07
C PHE A 36 -6.10 -4.29 2.53
N HIS A 37 -5.83 -4.17 3.83
CA HIS A 37 -5.33 -2.90 4.38
C HIS A 37 -3.90 -2.58 3.94
N THR A 38 -3.06 -3.60 3.72
CA THR A 38 -1.72 -3.38 3.19
C THR A 38 -1.76 -2.85 1.76
N GLN A 39 -2.67 -3.36 0.93
CA GLN A 39 -2.88 -2.86 -0.41
C GLN A 39 -3.38 -1.41 -0.37
N GLN A 40 -4.35 -1.11 0.51
CA GLN A 40 -4.88 0.24 0.67
C GLN A 40 -3.80 1.22 1.14
N CYS A 41 -2.94 0.79 2.05
CA CYS A 41 -1.81 1.59 2.49
C CYS A 41 -0.92 1.99 1.32
N ALA A 42 -0.53 1.01 0.51
CA ALA A 42 0.33 1.24 -0.66
C ALA A 42 -0.35 2.18 -1.66
N GLU A 43 -1.63 1.94 -1.97
CA GLU A 43 -2.39 2.78 -2.90
C GLU A 43 -2.38 4.24 -2.46
N LYS A 44 -2.63 4.48 -1.18
CA LYS A 44 -2.72 5.84 -0.64
C LYS A 44 -1.36 6.52 -0.59
N TYR A 45 -0.28 5.79 -0.33
CA TYR A 45 1.06 6.37 -0.42
C TYR A 45 1.41 6.76 -1.85
N LEU A 46 1.09 5.91 -2.83
CA LEU A 46 1.34 6.26 -4.23
C LEU A 46 0.53 7.49 -4.66
N LYS A 47 -0.72 7.60 -4.18
CA LYS A 47 -1.54 8.78 -4.44
C LYS A 47 -0.97 10.02 -3.75
N ALA A 48 -0.40 9.88 -2.55
CA ALA A 48 0.30 10.98 -1.88
C ALA A 48 1.48 11.48 -2.72
N ILE A 49 2.25 10.56 -3.31
CA ILE A 49 3.37 10.90 -4.17
C ILE A 49 2.91 11.67 -5.42
N LEU A 50 1.83 11.21 -6.04
CA LEU A 50 1.26 11.92 -7.19
C LEU A 50 0.83 13.32 -6.80
N GLN A 51 0.14 13.46 -5.67
CA GLN A 51 -0.31 14.75 -5.16
C GLN A 51 0.87 15.68 -4.87
N GLU A 52 1.95 15.17 -4.28
CA GLU A 52 3.15 15.96 -3.98
C GLU A 52 3.81 16.50 -5.25
N ASN A 53 3.70 15.78 -6.34
CA ASN A 53 4.28 16.17 -7.63
C ASN A 53 3.28 16.90 -8.53
N ASP A 54 2.20 17.41 -7.96
CA ASP A 54 1.15 18.16 -8.66
C ASP A 54 0.54 17.40 -9.83
N LYS A 55 0.47 16.07 -9.71
CA LYS A 55 -0.15 15.23 -10.72
C LYS A 55 -1.63 15.02 -10.38
N ARG A 56 -2.43 14.82 -11.43
CA ARG A 56 -3.84 14.49 -11.24
C ARG A 56 -3.95 13.14 -10.56
N ILE A 57 -4.83 13.04 -9.54
CA ILE A 57 -5.08 11.79 -8.84
C ILE A 57 -6.18 11.04 -9.61
N PRO A 58 -5.83 9.93 -10.27
CA PRO A 58 -6.82 9.18 -11.03
C PRO A 58 -7.72 8.39 -10.09
N LYS A 59 -8.94 8.08 -10.57
CA LYS A 59 -9.87 7.22 -9.84
C LYS A 59 -9.59 5.76 -10.16
N ILE A 60 -8.34 5.36 -10.08
CA ILE A 60 -7.91 3.97 -10.28
C ILE A 60 -7.33 3.45 -8.97
N HIS A 61 -7.41 2.14 -8.79
CA HIS A 61 -6.98 1.48 -7.56
C HIS A 61 -5.88 0.44 -7.81
N PHE A 62 -5.50 0.22 -9.06
CA PHE A 62 -4.46 -0.75 -9.42
C PHE A 62 -3.08 -0.16 -9.15
N LEU A 63 -2.32 -0.83 -8.27
CA LEU A 63 -1.02 -0.35 -7.83
C LEU A 63 -0.03 -0.20 -8.97
N LEU A 64 -0.01 -1.15 -9.90
CA LEU A 64 0.93 -1.12 -11.02
C LEU A 64 0.61 0.02 -12.00
N GLU A 65 -0.66 0.37 -12.16
CA GLU A 65 -1.04 1.53 -12.97
C GLU A 65 -0.59 2.83 -12.30
N LEU A 66 -0.75 2.94 -10.99
CA LEU A 66 -0.27 4.09 -10.24
C LEU A 66 1.25 4.19 -10.32
N LEU A 67 1.94 3.07 -10.19
CA LEU A 67 3.39 3.04 -10.35
C LEU A 67 3.79 3.55 -11.75
N GLY A 68 3.09 3.10 -12.79
CA GLY A 68 3.37 3.53 -14.16
C GLY A 68 3.30 5.05 -14.33
N LEU A 69 2.33 5.69 -13.65
CA LEU A 69 2.21 7.15 -13.70
C LEU A 69 3.40 7.82 -13.00
N ILE A 70 3.83 7.27 -11.87
CA ILE A 70 4.96 7.81 -11.10
C ILE A 70 6.27 7.64 -11.87
N LEU A 71 6.46 6.52 -12.53
CA LEU A 71 7.68 6.25 -13.29
C LEU A 71 7.91 7.24 -14.42
N LYS A 72 6.87 7.94 -14.87
CA LYS A 72 7.01 8.97 -15.90
C LYS A 72 7.84 10.17 -15.42
N PHE A 73 7.93 10.41 -14.12
CA PHE A 73 8.70 11.54 -13.59
C PHE A 73 9.78 11.12 -12.58
N ASP A 74 9.75 9.89 -12.08
CA ASP A 74 10.79 9.42 -11.15
C ASP A 74 10.97 7.91 -11.30
N GLY A 75 12.02 7.52 -12.03
CA GLY A 75 12.35 6.11 -12.29
C GLY A 75 12.79 5.34 -11.07
N SER A 76 13.17 6.00 -9.97
CA SER A 76 13.63 5.30 -8.76
C SER A 76 12.54 4.44 -8.13
N TYR A 77 11.27 4.72 -8.42
CA TYR A 77 10.13 3.95 -7.91
C TYR A 77 10.04 2.55 -8.51
N GLU A 78 10.79 2.23 -9.56
CA GLU A 78 10.86 0.86 -10.11
C GLU A 78 11.26 -0.14 -9.04
N PHE A 79 12.01 0.29 -8.04
CA PHE A 79 12.39 -0.50 -6.87
C PHE A 79 11.19 -1.14 -6.17
N LEU A 80 10.01 -0.51 -6.24
CA LEU A 80 8.82 -0.99 -5.56
C LEU A 80 8.00 -2.00 -6.35
N LYS A 81 8.35 -2.26 -7.61
CA LYS A 81 7.49 -3.05 -8.50
C LYS A 81 7.12 -4.41 -7.94
N THR A 82 8.11 -5.17 -7.45
CA THR A 82 7.87 -6.51 -6.92
C THR A 82 6.94 -6.49 -5.71
N ASP A 83 7.14 -5.54 -4.79
CA ASP A 83 6.28 -5.41 -3.61
C ASP A 83 4.85 -5.05 -4.00
N LEU A 84 4.68 -4.16 -4.97
CA LEU A 84 3.37 -3.76 -5.44
C LEU A 84 2.64 -4.90 -6.16
N GLU A 85 3.38 -5.74 -6.90
CA GLU A 85 2.81 -6.93 -7.52
C GLU A 85 2.24 -7.90 -6.49
N VAL A 86 2.98 -8.13 -5.39
CA VAL A 86 2.53 -9.00 -4.30
C VAL A 86 1.24 -8.45 -3.69
N LEU A 87 1.22 -7.15 -3.35
CA LEU A 87 0.07 -6.53 -2.71
C LEU A 87 -1.16 -6.56 -3.61
N GLU A 88 -0.99 -6.31 -4.90
CA GLU A 88 -2.10 -6.30 -5.84
C GLU A 88 -2.67 -7.70 -6.04
N ASP A 89 -1.81 -8.71 -6.22
CA ASP A 89 -2.24 -10.09 -6.38
C ASP A 89 -3.04 -10.57 -5.17
N TYR A 90 -2.52 -10.34 -3.97
CA TYR A 90 -3.17 -10.83 -2.75
C TYR A 90 -4.51 -10.12 -2.49
N SER A 91 -4.61 -8.81 -2.77
CA SER A 91 -5.85 -8.08 -2.55
C SER A 91 -6.98 -8.56 -3.45
N VAL A 92 -6.64 -9.00 -4.66
CA VAL A 92 -7.62 -9.56 -5.61
C VAL A 92 -7.97 -10.99 -5.21
N ARG A 93 -6.94 -11.83 -4.96
CA ARG A 93 -7.11 -13.25 -4.69
C ARG A 93 -7.98 -13.51 -3.46
N PHE A 94 -7.78 -12.76 -2.39
CA PHE A 94 -8.44 -13.02 -1.11
C PHE A 94 -9.70 -12.18 -0.88
N ARG A 95 -10.20 -11.52 -1.92
CA ARG A 95 -11.43 -10.72 -1.84
C ARG A 95 -12.69 -11.59 -1.98
N TYR A 96 -12.58 -12.73 -2.63
CA TYR A 96 -13.72 -13.52 -3.06
C TYR A 96 -13.82 -14.85 -2.31
N PRO A 97 -15.03 -15.44 -2.21
CA PRO A 97 -15.23 -16.76 -1.59
C PRO A 97 -14.32 -17.83 -2.21
N GLY A 98 -13.90 -18.77 -1.41
CA GLY A 98 -13.06 -19.88 -1.84
C GLY A 98 -11.57 -19.67 -1.62
N HIS A 99 -11.17 -18.47 -1.24
CA HIS A 99 -9.76 -18.15 -1.02
C HIS A 99 -9.62 -17.36 0.27
N PHE A 100 -8.84 -17.90 1.22
CA PHE A 100 -8.49 -17.22 2.46
C PHE A 100 -6.97 -17.10 2.56
N ALA A 101 -6.50 -15.93 2.95
CA ALA A 101 -5.09 -15.71 3.15
C ALA A 101 -4.62 -16.50 4.39
N GLU A 102 -3.43 -17.06 4.29
CA GLU A 102 -2.78 -17.71 5.42
C GLU A 102 -1.82 -16.73 6.08
N LYS A 103 -1.32 -17.10 7.26
CA LYS A 103 -0.46 -16.24 8.05
C LYS A 103 0.79 -15.80 7.29
N ASP A 104 1.45 -16.72 6.59
CA ASP A 104 2.65 -16.40 5.83
C ASP A 104 2.38 -15.41 4.70
N GLU A 105 1.22 -15.52 4.05
CA GLU A 105 0.79 -14.58 3.01
C GLU A 105 0.52 -13.21 3.61
N ALA A 106 -0.14 -13.14 4.75
CA ALA A 106 -0.37 -11.89 5.45
C ALA A 106 0.94 -11.24 5.90
N GLN A 107 1.90 -12.04 6.37
CA GLN A 107 3.22 -11.55 6.75
C GLN A 107 3.97 -10.98 5.53
N ALA A 108 3.88 -11.67 4.39
CA ALA A 108 4.50 -11.19 3.14
C ALA A 108 3.87 -9.87 2.68
N ALA A 109 2.55 -9.76 2.75
CA ALA A 109 1.84 -8.52 2.40
C ALA A 109 2.26 -7.37 3.32
N TYR A 110 2.36 -7.63 4.62
CA TYR A 110 2.77 -6.61 5.58
C TYR A 110 4.21 -6.15 5.32
N ALA A 111 5.12 -7.08 5.04
CA ALA A 111 6.51 -6.75 4.71
C ALA A 111 6.59 -5.89 3.44
N ALA A 112 5.82 -6.24 2.41
CA ALA A 112 5.76 -5.47 1.17
C ALA A 112 5.25 -4.05 1.43
N ALA A 113 4.17 -3.91 2.20
CA ALA A 113 3.62 -2.60 2.55
C ALA A 113 4.61 -1.78 3.36
N ARG A 114 5.36 -2.41 4.26
CA ARG A 114 6.40 -1.72 5.03
C ARG A 114 7.46 -1.12 4.11
N THR A 115 7.89 -1.86 3.09
CA THR A 115 8.86 -1.37 2.11
C THR A 115 8.31 -0.17 1.34
N VAL A 116 7.08 -0.27 0.85
CA VAL A 116 6.43 0.83 0.12
C VAL A 116 6.31 2.05 1.03
N ARG A 117 5.86 1.84 2.27
CA ARG A 117 5.71 2.90 3.26
C ARG A 117 7.04 3.62 3.52
N LYS A 118 8.08 2.87 3.81
CA LYS A 118 9.40 3.43 4.12
C LYS A 118 9.95 4.25 2.96
N PHE A 119 9.91 3.69 1.76
CA PHE A 119 10.39 4.34 0.56
C PHE A 119 9.59 5.63 0.28
N SER A 120 8.27 5.54 0.34
CA SER A 120 7.39 6.69 0.07
C SER A 120 7.59 7.80 1.11
N ARG A 121 7.72 7.44 2.38
CA ARG A 121 7.95 8.43 3.44
C ARG A 121 9.28 9.15 3.24
N GLN A 122 10.34 8.45 2.85
CA GLN A 122 11.62 9.07 2.54
C GLN A 122 11.48 10.06 1.38
N LYS A 123 10.77 9.67 0.32
CA LYS A 123 10.54 10.55 -0.83
C LYS A 123 9.74 11.80 -0.46
N LEU A 124 8.84 11.68 0.50
CA LEU A 124 8.03 12.81 0.98
C LEU A 124 8.74 13.63 2.06
N GLY A 125 9.96 13.25 2.45
CA GLY A 125 10.69 13.94 3.50
C GLY A 125 10.19 13.63 4.90
N LEU A 126 9.48 12.54 5.08
CA LEU A 126 8.95 12.09 6.38
C LEU A 126 9.84 11.01 6.99
N ARG A 127 9.75 10.89 8.32
CA ARG A 127 10.46 9.84 9.04
C ARG A 127 9.70 8.52 9.07
#